data_128a1b99e6cac9b773abb326da63a15d
#
_entry.id   128a1b99e6cac9b773abb326da63a15d
#
_cell.length_a   1.000
_cell.length_b   1.000
_cell.length_c   1.000
_cell.angle_alpha   90.00
_cell.angle_beta   90.00
_cell.angle_gamma   90.00
#
_symmetry.space_group_name_H-M   'P 1'
#
loop_
_entity.id
_entity.type
_entity.pdbx_description
1 polymer ?
#
loop_
_entity_poly.entity_id
_entity_poly.type
_entity_poly.pdbx_seq_one_letter_code
_entity_poly.pdbx_strand_id
1 'polypeptide(L)'
;MPPTTDATTRANSSTATAISSKQKPPNKWLIIAGFSLLLGVNQFLWLTFATIVISTEAHFGVNKFFANLLTLMFPIVFVLLAIHSGKVLDHIGYKKIVSLAALLMLIGSIIRWLGADHYWLVFAGQLLIAIAQPYITNAINQVTSDWFDKSQIATVTGVIMGGMFLATALGAFAPAPLIEAFGFSGMLLINVIITAVAVVGFLLVVAEKPKQQDSAISLHEIESLLKNKRLWFISLAVFIAMGYFNGLSNWIAPILAPRDIDEATAGIITAMLIVGGILGALLIPLLSDYLQKRRIFLILATLIGASATYPLLYLTTGMTTLLLSFILGFFLLAGYPLLIAAAEDTVHASQAAKAVAMLMMMGNLGGVIMVLLMQGVKGLTGSWTPTGWVLIIAVALATFLVLKIKDKPAIKSTVKPSSNVV
;
A
#
# COMPACT_ATOMS: atom_id res chain seq x y z
N MET A 1 -43.67 7.69 -73.55
CA MET A 1 -44.77 7.07 -72.79
C MET A 1 -44.20 6.63 -71.46
N PRO A 2 -44.75 7.13 -70.35
CA PRO A 2 -44.33 6.69 -69.02
C PRO A 2 -45.12 5.44 -68.59
N PRO A 3 -44.62 4.75 -67.59
CA PRO A 3 -45.57 4.19 -66.63
C PRO A 3 -45.14 4.43 -65.16
N THR A 4 -46.11 4.91 -64.48
CA THR A 4 -46.86 4.36 -63.35
C THR A 4 -46.05 4.05 -62.05
N THR A 5 -46.28 4.95 -61.17
CA THR A 5 -46.35 4.87 -59.69
C THR A 5 -46.64 3.49 -59.13
N ASP A 6 -45.91 3.09 -58.14
CA ASP A 6 -46.52 2.32 -57.08
C ASP A 6 -46.09 2.84 -55.70
N ALA A 7 -47.09 3.34 -55.01
CA ALA A 7 -47.03 3.85 -53.64
C ALA A 7 -47.57 2.77 -52.74
N THR A 8 -46.65 2.06 -52.05
CA THR A 8 -47.00 1.28 -50.85
C THR A 8 -45.69 0.78 -50.17
N THR A 9 -45.15 1.56 -49.28
CA THR A 9 -44.44 1.05 -48.09
C THR A 9 -44.03 2.23 -47.19
N ARG A 10 -45.00 2.97 -46.74
CA ARG A 10 -44.89 3.90 -45.62
C ARG A 10 -45.87 3.45 -44.54
N ALA A 11 -45.45 2.51 -43.71
CA ALA A 11 -46.02 2.28 -42.37
C ALA A 11 -45.20 1.16 -41.71
N ASN A 12 -44.27 1.51 -40.86
CA ASN A 12 -43.84 0.78 -39.65
C ASN A 12 -42.43 1.22 -39.25
N SER A 13 -42.30 2.51 -38.90
CA SER A 13 -41.12 2.98 -38.16
C SER A 13 -41.55 3.94 -37.04
N SER A 14 -42.49 3.50 -36.25
CA SER A 14 -42.85 4.23 -35.03
C SER A 14 -43.28 3.21 -33.99
N THR A 15 -42.35 2.73 -33.22
CA THR A 15 -42.48 2.24 -31.81
C THR A 15 -41.26 1.43 -31.42
N ALA A 16 -40.16 2.14 -31.26
CA ALA A 16 -39.07 1.66 -30.45
C ALA A 16 -38.41 2.88 -29.77
N THR A 17 -39.25 3.71 -29.13
CA THR A 17 -38.72 4.65 -28.14
C THR A 17 -38.33 3.82 -26.92
N ALA A 18 -37.11 3.27 -26.97
CA ALA A 18 -36.47 2.67 -25.86
C ALA A 18 -36.47 3.68 -24.71
N ILE A 19 -37.10 3.30 -23.63
CA ILE A 19 -37.01 3.95 -22.32
C ILE A 19 -35.52 3.86 -21.89
N SER A 20 -34.72 4.75 -22.43
CA SER A 20 -33.42 5.09 -21.86
C SER A 20 -33.71 5.85 -20.56
N SER A 21 -33.82 5.12 -19.47
CA SER A 21 -33.74 5.73 -18.14
C SER A 21 -32.43 6.52 -18.11
N LYS A 22 -32.54 7.85 -18.13
CA LYS A 22 -31.42 8.77 -17.87
C LYS A 22 -30.94 8.53 -16.43
N GLN A 23 -30.18 7.45 -16.21
CA GLN A 23 -29.43 7.31 -14.98
C GLN A 23 -28.44 8.48 -14.92
N LYS A 24 -28.61 9.31 -13.93
CA LYS A 24 -27.67 10.41 -13.64
C LYS A 24 -26.26 9.84 -13.62
N PRO A 25 -25.27 10.43 -14.34
CA PRO A 25 -23.93 9.86 -14.37
C PRO A 25 -23.44 9.68 -12.92
N PRO A 26 -22.83 8.54 -12.59
CA PRO A 26 -22.39 8.27 -11.24
C PRO A 26 -21.38 9.33 -10.81
N ASN A 27 -21.47 9.78 -9.56
CA ASN A 27 -20.57 10.79 -9.03
C ASN A 27 -19.17 10.18 -8.84
N LYS A 28 -18.22 10.62 -9.66
CA LYS A 28 -16.83 10.10 -9.65
C LYS A 28 -16.16 10.21 -8.28
N TRP A 29 -16.46 11.25 -7.49
CA TRP A 29 -15.90 11.43 -6.16
C TRP A 29 -16.45 10.42 -5.13
N LEU A 30 -17.72 10.04 -5.27
CA LEU A 30 -18.31 8.98 -4.43
C LEU A 30 -17.67 7.61 -4.74
N ILE A 31 -17.36 7.33 -6.02
CA ILE A 31 -16.66 6.10 -6.41
C ILE A 31 -15.28 6.06 -5.76
N ILE A 32 -14.52 7.15 -5.84
CA ILE A 32 -13.20 7.24 -5.21
C ILE A 32 -13.30 7.15 -3.68
N ALA A 33 -14.27 7.81 -3.07
CA ALA A 33 -14.46 7.73 -1.62
C ALA A 33 -14.77 6.30 -1.16
N GLY A 34 -15.69 5.60 -1.83
CA GLY A 34 -16.02 4.19 -1.53
C GLY A 34 -14.83 3.25 -1.77
N PHE A 35 -14.08 3.46 -2.86
CA PHE A 35 -12.87 2.70 -3.15
C PHE A 35 -11.76 2.96 -2.13
N SER A 36 -11.51 4.22 -1.77
CA SER A 36 -10.51 4.61 -0.76
C SER A 36 -10.85 4.04 0.62
N LEU A 37 -12.13 4.05 0.99
CA LEU A 37 -12.60 3.46 2.25
C LEU A 37 -12.33 1.94 2.25
N LEU A 38 -12.68 1.24 1.18
CA LEU A 38 -12.44 -0.21 1.05
C LEU A 38 -10.95 -0.55 1.14
N LEU A 39 -10.11 0.17 0.39
CA LEU A 39 -8.66 0.02 0.41
C LEU A 39 -8.10 0.34 1.81
N GLY A 40 -8.56 1.42 2.42
CA GLY A 40 -8.14 1.82 3.76
C GLY A 40 -8.46 0.76 4.79
N VAL A 41 -9.70 0.21 4.78
CA VAL A 41 -10.10 -0.87 5.69
C VAL A 41 -9.26 -2.13 5.47
N ASN A 42 -8.91 -2.47 4.22
CA ASN A 42 -8.00 -3.59 3.96
C ASN A 42 -6.63 -3.38 4.62
N GLN A 43 -6.07 -2.17 4.56
CA GLN A 43 -4.80 -1.83 5.21
C GLN A 43 -4.89 -1.79 6.73
N PHE A 44 -6.01 -1.30 7.28
CA PHE A 44 -6.30 -1.35 8.71
C PHE A 44 -6.29 -2.80 9.21
N LEU A 45 -6.99 -3.71 8.49
CA LEU A 45 -7.05 -5.13 8.84
C LEU A 45 -5.70 -5.84 8.71
N TRP A 46 -4.84 -5.38 7.81
CA TRP A 46 -3.48 -5.90 7.67
C TRP A 46 -2.66 -5.66 8.93
N LEU A 47 -2.62 -4.41 9.44
CA LEU A 47 -1.81 -4.06 10.60
C LEU A 47 -2.46 -4.39 11.95
N THR A 48 -3.71 -4.83 11.99
CA THR A 48 -4.43 -5.16 13.23
C THR A 48 -3.60 -6.04 14.18
N PHE A 49 -2.91 -7.04 13.66
CA PHE A 49 -2.11 -7.97 14.48
C PHE A 49 -0.62 -7.57 14.61
N ALA A 50 -0.16 -6.57 13.88
CA ALA A 50 1.25 -6.21 13.88
C ALA A 50 1.74 -5.68 15.23
N THR A 51 0.91 -4.89 15.91
CA THR A 51 1.28 -4.22 17.17
C THR A 51 0.82 -4.94 18.42
N ILE A 52 -0.04 -5.97 18.29
CA ILE A 52 -0.59 -6.75 19.40
C ILE A 52 -0.07 -8.20 19.42
N VAL A 53 1.20 -8.38 19.07
CA VAL A 53 1.82 -9.73 18.96
C VAL A 53 1.82 -10.45 20.29
N ILE A 54 2.10 -9.74 21.40
CA ILE A 54 2.17 -10.32 22.75
C ILE A 54 0.77 -10.73 23.22
N SER A 55 -0.23 -9.87 23.04
CA SER A 55 -1.63 -10.17 23.34
C SER A 55 -2.15 -11.34 22.50
N THR A 56 -1.76 -11.42 21.22
CA THR A 56 -2.13 -12.52 20.33
C THR A 56 -1.48 -13.84 20.77
N GLU A 57 -0.18 -13.80 21.15
CA GLU A 57 0.53 -14.96 21.72
C GLU A 57 -0.17 -15.48 22.99
N ALA A 58 -0.49 -14.58 23.91
CA ALA A 58 -1.16 -14.94 25.16
C ALA A 58 -2.58 -15.47 24.96
N HIS A 59 -3.35 -14.85 24.05
CA HIS A 59 -4.74 -15.22 23.81
C HIS A 59 -4.89 -16.62 23.17
N PHE A 60 -4.05 -16.93 22.18
CA PHE A 60 -4.14 -18.22 21.45
C PHE A 60 -3.20 -19.31 21.99
N GLY A 61 -2.30 -19.00 22.90
CA GLY A 61 -1.28 -19.95 23.37
C GLY A 61 -0.27 -20.35 22.27
N VAL A 62 -0.07 -19.51 21.27
CA VAL A 62 0.88 -19.73 20.16
C VAL A 62 2.16 -18.96 20.42
N ASN A 63 3.25 -19.32 19.71
CA ASN A 63 4.47 -18.53 19.81
C ASN A 63 4.41 -17.25 18.94
N LYS A 64 5.34 -16.33 19.16
CA LYS A 64 5.41 -15.04 18.46
C LYS A 64 5.51 -15.16 16.93
N PHE A 65 6.09 -16.24 16.41
CA PHE A 65 6.14 -16.47 14.96
C PHE A 65 4.75 -16.66 14.39
N PHE A 66 3.91 -17.52 15.01
CA PHE A 66 2.54 -17.70 14.56
C PHE A 66 1.71 -16.42 14.77
N ALA A 67 1.88 -15.71 15.88
CA ALA A 67 1.20 -14.43 16.08
C ALA A 67 1.53 -13.42 14.96
N ASN A 68 2.81 -13.28 14.57
CA ASN A 68 3.23 -12.42 13.47
C ASN A 68 2.84 -12.95 12.08
N LEU A 69 2.63 -14.24 11.94
CA LEU A 69 2.22 -14.82 10.65
C LEU A 69 0.88 -14.26 10.17
N LEU A 70 0.01 -13.82 11.11
CA LEU A 70 -1.25 -13.14 10.77
C LEU A 70 -1.02 -11.82 10.01
N THR A 71 0.08 -11.11 10.25
CA THR A 71 0.45 -9.91 9.50
C THR A 71 1.30 -10.23 8.29
N LEU A 72 2.26 -11.16 8.45
CA LEU A 72 3.24 -11.50 7.42
C LEU A 72 2.60 -12.16 6.20
N MET A 73 1.46 -12.84 6.35
CA MET A 73 0.78 -13.46 5.22
C MET A 73 0.37 -12.44 4.13
N PHE A 74 0.12 -11.18 4.48
CA PHE A 74 -0.25 -10.16 3.49
C PHE A 74 0.83 -9.92 2.43
N PRO A 75 2.06 -9.54 2.78
CA PRO A 75 3.11 -9.39 1.77
C PRO A 75 3.45 -10.72 1.07
N ILE A 76 3.34 -11.88 1.73
CA ILE A 76 3.54 -13.19 1.09
C ILE A 76 2.49 -13.40 -0.01
N VAL A 77 1.22 -13.27 0.33
CA VAL A 77 0.11 -13.45 -0.62
C VAL A 77 0.16 -12.40 -1.73
N PHE A 78 0.55 -11.15 -1.40
CA PHE A 78 0.73 -10.11 -2.40
C PHE A 78 1.78 -10.50 -3.45
N VAL A 79 2.95 -10.98 -3.04
CA VAL A 79 4.01 -11.44 -3.96
C VAL A 79 3.51 -12.57 -4.86
N LEU A 80 2.76 -13.52 -4.30
CA LEU A 80 2.24 -14.67 -5.05
C LEU A 80 1.15 -14.28 -6.06
N LEU A 81 0.30 -13.31 -5.72
CA LEU A 81 -0.89 -12.96 -6.49
C LEU A 81 -0.79 -11.65 -7.28
N ALA A 82 0.26 -10.84 -7.11
CA ALA A 82 0.37 -9.51 -7.72
C ALA A 82 0.22 -9.54 -9.25
N ILE A 83 0.91 -10.47 -9.92
CA ILE A 83 0.84 -10.62 -11.38
C ILE A 83 -0.52 -11.20 -11.80
N HIS A 84 -1.02 -12.20 -11.06
CA HIS A 84 -2.32 -12.81 -11.34
C HIS A 84 -3.45 -11.78 -11.21
N SER A 85 -3.46 -11.00 -10.13
CA SER A 85 -4.49 -9.99 -9.89
C SER A 85 -4.51 -8.91 -10.96
N GLY A 86 -3.34 -8.45 -11.45
CA GLY A 86 -3.25 -7.52 -12.57
C GLY A 86 -3.89 -8.08 -13.83
N LYS A 87 -3.53 -9.31 -14.23
CA LYS A 87 -4.12 -9.97 -15.42
C LYS A 87 -5.64 -10.13 -15.31
N VAL A 88 -6.13 -10.53 -14.13
CA VAL A 88 -7.57 -10.73 -13.89
C VAL A 88 -8.33 -9.41 -13.96
N LEU A 89 -7.77 -8.33 -13.37
CA LEU A 89 -8.32 -6.98 -13.47
C LEU A 89 -8.42 -6.51 -14.93
N ASP A 90 -7.39 -6.75 -15.74
CA ASP A 90 -7.37 -6.37 -17.14
C ASP A 90 -8.43 -7.14 -17.96
N HIS A 91 -8.66 -8.40 -17.67
CA HIS A 91 -9.62 -9.20 -18.43
C HIS A 91 -11.08 -9.00 -17.99
N ILE A 92 -11.33 -8.99 -16.68
CA ILE A 92 -12.69 -9.03 -16.11
C ILE A 92 -13.22 -7.63 -15.77
N GLY A 93 -12.31 -6.67 -15.48
CA GLY A 93 -12.63 -5.31 -15.04
C GLY A 93 -12.65 -5.17 -13.51
N TYR A 94 -12.34 -3.96 -13.06
CA TYR A 94 -12.16 -3.72 -11.61
C TYR A 94 -13.46 -3.84 -10.81
N LYS A 95 -14.61 -3.45 -11.36
CA LYS A 95 -15.89 -3.51 -10.65
C LYS A 95 -16.17 -4.90 -10.12
N LYS A 96 -16.13 -5.92 -11.00
CA LYS A 96 -16.44 -7.31 -10.64
C LYS A 96 -15.39 -7.87 -9.67
N ILE A 97 -14.11 -7.65 -10.00
CA ILE A 97 -13.01 -8.25 -9.24
C ILE A 97 -12.86 -7.60 -7.86
N VAL A 98 -12.93 -6.28 -7.76
CA VAL A 98 -12.84 -5.59 -6.46
C VAL A 98 -14.10 -5.86 -5.62
N SER A 99 -15.29 -5.99 -6.25
CA SER A 99 -16.50 -6.41 -5.51
C SER A 99 -16.35 -7.82 -4.93
N LEU A 100 -15.80 -8.77 -5.70
CA LEU A 100 -15.51 -10.12 -5.20
C LEU A 100 -14.46 -10.10 -4.07
N ALA A 101 -13.39 -9.34 -4.23
CA ALA A 101 -12.37 -9.14 -3.21
C ALA A 101 -12.96 -8.50 -1.94
N ALA A 102 -13.85 -7.52 -2.07
CA ALA A 102 -14.55 -6.90 -0.95
C ALA A 102 -15.42 -7.90 -0.18
N LEU A 103 -16.18 -8.74 -0.89
CA LEU A 103 -16.96 -9.81 -0.28
C LEU A 103 -16.07 -10.85 0.41
N LEU A 104 -14.95 -11.22 -0.21
CA LEU A 104 -13.97 -12.14 0.38
C LEU A 104 -13.39 -11.56 1.69
N MET A 105 -13.10 -10.27 1.70
CA MET A 105 -12.62 -9.53 2.88
C MET A 105 -13.67 -9.54 4.00
N LEU A 106 -14.96 -9.35 3.69
CA LEU A 106 -16.04 -9.40 4.66
C LEU A 106 -16.20 -10.81 5.24
N ILE A 107 -16.23 -11.84 4.38
CA ILE A 107 -16.29 -13.24 4.81
C ILE A 107 -15.10 -13.57 5.73
N GLY A 108 -13.89 -13.18 5.34
CA GLY A 108 -12.70 -13.36 6.15
C GLY A 108 -12.80 -12.68 7.52
N SER A 109 -13.34 -11.45 7.58
CA SER A 109 -13.56 -10.75 8.84
C SER A 109 -14.57 -11.44 9.73
N ILE A 110 -15.67 -11.96 9.17
CA ILE A 110 -16.69 -12.73 9.91
C ILE A 110 -16.09 -14.04 10.45
N ILE A 111 -15.32 -14.78 9.64
CA ILE A 111 -14.66 -16.02 10.08
C ILE A 111 -13.70 -15.73 11.24
N ARG A 112 -12.93 -14.64 11.18
CA ARG A 112 -12.04 -14.21 12.29
C ARG A 112 -12.82 -13.97 13.58
N TRP A 113 -13.96 -13.28 13.50
CA TRP A 113 -14.79 -12.98 14.67
C TRP A 113 -15.44 -14.24 15.24
N LEU A 114 -16.06 -15.08 14.40
CA LEU A 114 -16.68 -16.32 14.84
C LEU A 114 -15.67 -17.32 15.42
N GLY A 115 -14.43 -17.27 14.93
CA GLY A 115 -13.33 -18.10 15.40
C GLY A 115 -12.41 -17.40 16.39
N ALA A 116 -12.87 -16.37 17.12
CA ALA A 116 -12.03 -15.50 17.96
C ALA A 116 -11.18 -16.25 19.00
N ASP A 117 -11.59 -17.43 19.45
CA ASP A 117 -10.87 -18.27 20.40
C ASP A 117 -10.00 -19.36 19.74
N HIS A 118 -10.01 -19.44 18.39
CA HIS A 118 -9.33 -20.49 17.63
C HIS A 118 -8.33 -19.88 16.61
N TYR A 119 -7.05 -19.97 16.88
CA TYR A 119 -6.01 -19.40 16.04
C TYR A 119 -6.18 -19.75 14.54
N TRP A 120 -6.43 -21.02 14.20
CA TRP A 120 -6.53 -21.46 12.81
C TRP A 120 -7.74 -20.90 12.04
N LEU A 121 -8.84 -20.60 12.76
CA LEU A 121 -9.98 -19.92 12.14
C LEU A 121 -9.66 -18.44 11.91
N VAL A 122 -9.02 -17.78 12.87
CA VAL A 122 -8.51 -16.41 12.68
C VAL A 122 -7.50 -16.35 11.55
N PHE A 123 -6.59 -17.33 11.48
CA PHE A 123 -5.61 -17.46 10.38
C PHE A 123 -6.32 -17.63 9.02
N ALA A 124 -7.29 -18.51 8.91
CA ALA A 124 -8.05 -18.74 7.66
C ALA A 124 -8.79 -17.46 7.23
N GLY A 125 -9.47 -16.78 8.15
CA GLY A 125 -10.12 -15.49 7.87
C GLY A 125 -9.13 -14.41 7.45
N GLN A 126 -7.98 -14.33 8.10
CA GLN A 126 -6.91 -13.39 7.78
C GLN A 126 -6.31 -13.65 6.39
N LEU A 127 -6.17 -14.94 6.02
CA LEU A 127 -5.72 -15.35 4.69
C LEU A 127 -6.68 -14.87 3.59
N LEU A 128 -7.99 -14.98 3.81
CA LEU A 128 -8.99 -14.48 2.84
C LEU A 128 -8.88 -12.96 2.66
N ILE A 129 -8.65 -12.21 3.75
CA ILE A 129 -8.44 -10.77 3.70
C ILE A 129 -7.14 -10.43 2.96
N ALA A 130 -6.07 -11.19 3.20
CA ALA A 130 -4.79 -11.03 2.52
C ALA A 130 -4.89 -11.32 1.00
N ILE A 131 -5.69 -12.34 0.61
CA ILE A 131 -5.97 -12.63 -0.81
C ILE A 131 -6.69 -11.47 -1.49
N ALA A 132 -7.57 -10.76 -0.80
CA ALA A 132 -8.28 -9.61 -1.36
C ALA A 132 -7.36 -8.42 -1.66
N GLN A 133 -6.27 -8.24 -0.90
CA GLN A 133 -5.37 -7.07 -0.98
C GLN A 133 -4.82 -6.79 -2.38
N PRO A 134 -4.17 -7.70 -3.11
CA PRO A 134 -3.58 -7.41 -4.42
C PRO A 134 -4.63 -7.02 -5.47
N TYR A 135 -5.86 -7.54 -5.38
CA TYR A 135 -6.94 -7.18 -6.31
C TYR A 135 -7.47 -5.78 -6.05
N ILE A 136 -7.55 -5.34 -4.79
CA ILE A 136 -7.98 -3.99 -4.44
C ILE A 136 -6.86 -3.00 -4.76
N THR A 137 -5.62 -3.29 -4.36
CA THR A 137 -4.48 -2.37 -4.53
C THR A 137 -4.12 -2.15 -6.00
N ASN A 138 -4.09 -3.20 -6.81
CA ASN A 138 -3.76 -3.09 -8.24
C ASN A 138 -4.86 -2.39 -9.05
N ALA A 139 -6.08 -2.28 -8.54
CA ALA A 139 -7.17 -1.56 -9.19
C ALA A 139 -7.04 -0.02 -9.10
N ILE A 140 -6.16 0.53 -8.26
CA ILE A 140 -6.02 1.99 -8.05
C ILE A 140 -5.86 2.72 -9.38
N ASN A 141 -4.91 2.28 -10.22
CA ASN A 141 -4.61 2.94 -11.49
C ASN A 141 -5.81 2.87 -12.46
N GLN A 142 -6.50 1.73 -12.53
CA GLN A 142 -7.66 1.56 -13.39
C GLN A 142 -8.83 2.44 -12.92
N VAL A 143 -9.14 2.45 -11.62
CA VAL A 143 -10.20 3.30 -11.06
C VAL A 143 -9.90 4.78 -11.29
N THR A 144 -8.66 5.24 -11.10
CA THR A 144 -8.31 6.64 -11.30
C THR A 144 -8.34 7.04 -12.77
N SER A 145 -7.79 6.23 -13.68
CA SER A 145 -7.76 6.52 -15.11
C SER A 145 -9.13 6.47 -15.78
N ASP A 146 -10.04 5.64 -15.30
CA ASP A 146 -11.40 5.54 -15.85
C ASP A 146 -12.26 6.76 -15.53
N TRP A 147 -12.04 7.39 -14.37
CA TRP A 147 -12.94 8.43 -13.88
C TRP A 147 -12.37 9.84 -13.92
N PHE A 148 -11.05 10.01 -14.08
CA PHE A 148 -10.40 11.32 -14.02
C PHE A 148 -9.50 11.56 -15.22
N ASP A 149 -9.39 12.84 -15.60
CA ASP A 149 -8.49 13.27 -16.66
C ASP A 149 -7.03 13.13 -16.24
N LYS A 150 -6.12 12.97 -17.22
CA LYS A 150 -4.69 12.79 -16.98
C LYS A 150 -4.07 13.81 -16.02
N SER A 151 -4.55 15.06 -16.04
CA SER A 151 -4.12 16.13 -15.14
C SER A 151 -4.54 15.95 -13.68
N GLN A 152 -5.57 15.14 -13.41
CA GLN A 152 -6.13 14.92 -12.08
C GLN A 152 -5.69 13.59 -11.46
N ILE A 153 -5.21 12.63 -12.26
CA ILE A 153 -4.86 11.27 -11.82
C ILE A 153 -3.87 11.31 -10.65
N ALA A 154 -2.81 12.11 -10.74
CA ALA A 154 -1.80 12.18 -9.67
C ALA A 154 -2.40 12.67 -8.33
N THR A 155 -3.25 13.70 -8.39
CA THR A 155 -3.92 14.25 -7.20
C THR A 155 -4.88 13.24 -6.58
N VAL A 156 -5.70 12.58 -7.41
CA VAL A 156 -6.68 11.59 -6.93
C VAL A 156 -5.97 10.36 -6.36
N THR A 157 -4.93 9.86 -7.01
CA THR A 157 -4.09 8.78 -6.48
C THR A 157 -3.47 9.18 -5.14
N GLY A 158 -2.99 10.42 -5.01
CA GLY A 158 -2.48 10.95 -3.75
C GLY A 158 -3.53 10.95 -2.63
N VAL A 159 -4.77 11.31 -2.92
CA VAL A 159 -5.88 11.26 -1.95
C VAL A 159 -6.17 9.82 -1.51
N ILE A 160 -6.24 8.87 -2.47
CA ILE A 160 -6.43 7.45 -2.17
C ILE A 160 -5.30 6.91 -1.28
N MET A 161 -4.04 7.21 -1.62
CA MET A 161 -2.88 6.79 -0.85
C MET A 161 -2.83 7.42 0.54
N GLY A 162 -3.20 8.71 0.66
CA GLY A 162 -3.32 9.38 1.96
C GLY A 162 -4.35 8.71 2.87
N GLY A 163 -5.52 8.37 2.34
CA GLY A 163 -6.55 7.61 3.05
C GLY A 163 -6.08 6.21 3.45
N MET A 164 -5.37 5.54 2.56
CA MET A 164 -4.75 4.23 2.81
C MET A 164 -3.76 4.29 3.98
N PHE A 165 -2.84 5.25 3.98
CA PHE A 165 -1.85 5.39 5.05
C PHE A 165 -2.49 5.79 6.39
N LEU A 166 -3.51 6.66 6.37
CA LEU A 166 -4.25 7.01 7.58
C LEU A 166 -4.91 5.77 8.20
N ALA A 167 -5.57 4.95 7.38
CA ALA A 167 -6.18 3.70 7.84
C ALA A 167 -5.13 2.69 8.33
N THR A 168 -3.94 2.67 7.73
CA THR A 168 -2.79 1.87 8.19
C THR A 168 -2.33 2.31 9.59
N ALA A 169 -2.24 3.63 9.82
CA ALA A 169 -1.90 4.19 11.13
C ALA A 169 -2.96 3.83 12.20
N LEU A 170 -4.24 3.90 11.84
CA LEU A 170 -5.34 3.47 12.72
C LEU A 170 -5.27 1.96 13.00
N GLY A 171 -4.89 1.15 12.02
CA GLY A 171 -4.67 -0.29 12.18
C GLY A 171 -3.53 -0.64 13.13
N ALA A 172 -2.52 0.23 13.23
CA ALA A 172 -1.44 0.08 14.21
C ALA A 172 -1.84 0.58 15.62
N PHE A 173 -2.63 1.65 15.70
CA PHE A 173 -2.99 2.30 16.95
C PHE A 173 -4.18 1.63 17.67
N ALA A 174 -5.26 1.32 16.94
CA ALA A 174 -6.54 0.99 17.55
C ALA A 174 -6.65 -0.40 18.20
N PRO A 175 -5.93 -1.46 17.75
CA PRO A 175 -6.17 -2.82 18.26
C PRO A 175 -5.98 -2.98 19.77
N ALA A 176 -4.91 -2.45 20.35
CA ALA A 176 -4.62 -2.61 21.77
C ALA A 176 -5.70 -1.93 22.67
N PRO A 177 -6.07 -0.65 22.48
CA PRO A 177 -7.20 -0.04 23.20
C PRO A 177 -8.53 -0.75 23.00
N LEU A 178 -8.78 -1.31 21.80
CA LEU A 178 -10.01 -2.05 21.55
C LEU A 178 -10.05 -3.39 22.31
N ILE A 179 -8.92 -4.06 22.45
CA ILE A 179 -8.82 -5.27 23.28
C ILE A 179 -9.03 -4.92 24.75
N GLU A 180 -8.44 -3.86 25.24
CA GLU A 180 -8.60 -3.40 26.63
C GLU A 180 -10.07 -3.09 26.93
N ALA A 181 -10.77 -2.40 26.03
CA ALA A 181 -12.16 -1.95 26.24
C ALA A 181 -13.20 -3.06 25.99
N PHE A 182 -12.99 -3.94 25.01
CA PHE A 182 -14.03 -4.87 24.51
C PHE A 182 -13.57 -6.32 24.45
N GLY A 183 -12.35 -6.63 24.87
CA GLY A 183 -11.73 -7.94 24.71
C GLY A 183 -11.36 -8.27 23.26
N PHE A 184 -10.68 -9.40 23.06
CA PHE A 184 -10.17 -9.82 21.75
C PHE A 184 -11.32 -10.07 20.75
N SER A 185 -12.38 -10.75 21.16
CA SER A 185 -13.57 -10.99 20.32
C SER A 185 -14.29 -9.68 19.96
N GLY A 186 -14.40 -8.73 20.92
CA GLY A 186 -15.00 -7.42 20.67
C GLY A 186 -14.22 -6.59 19.66
N MET A 187 -12.89 -6.58 19.72
CA MET A 187 -12.04 -5.96 18.69
C MET A 187 -12.31 -6.58 17.31
N LEU A 188 -12.41 -7.92 17.21
CA LEU A 188 -12.71 -8.58 15.93
C LEU A 188 -14.12 -8.28 15.42
N LEU A 189 -15.12 -8.13 16.31
CA LEU A 189 -16.46 -7.70 15.93
C LEU A 189 -16.46 -6.27 15.34
N ILE A 190 -15.73 -5.35 15.96
CA ILE A 190 -15.59 -3.99 15.45
C ILE A 190 -14.94 -4.02 14.06
N ASN A 191 -13.95 -4.87 13.83
CA ASN A 191 -13.35 -5.07 12.51
C ASN A 191 -14.39 -5.57 11.48
N VAL A 192 -15.30 -6.47 11.86
CA VAL A 192 -16.41 -6.92 10.98
C VAL A 192 -17.31 -5.73 10.62
N ILE A 193 -17.70 -4.93 11.61
CA ILE A 193 -18.60 -3.77 11.39
C ILE A 193 -17.96 -2.76 10.44
N ILE A 194 -16.71 -2.40 10.69
CA ILE A 194 -15.96 -1.47 9.82
C ILE A 194 -15.84 -2.03 8.39
N THR A 195 -15.55 -3.33 8.27
CA THR A 195 -15.46 -4.01 6.97
C THR A 195 -16.80 -4.03 6.26
N ALA A 196 -17.90 -4.35 6.96
CA ALA A 196 -19.23 -4.35 6.38
C ALA A 196 -19.64 -2.97 5.86
N VAL A 197 -19.38 -1.90 6.63
CA VAL A 197 -19.62 -0.51 6.20
C VAL A 197 -18.83 -0.18 4.93
N ALA A 198 -17.55 -0.52 4.88
CA ALA A 198 -16.72 -0.27 3.71
C ALA A 198 -17.17 -1.06 2.47
N VAL A 199 -17.50 -2.34 2.64
CA VAL A 199 -17.98 -3.21 1.55
C VAL A 199 -19.32 -2.72 1.02
N VAL A 200 -20.30 -2.47 1.88
CA VAL A 200 -21.61 -1.95 1.48
C VAL A 200 -21.46 -0.57 0.83
N GLY A 201 -20.69 0.34 1.44
CA GLY A 201 -20.43 1.66 0.87
C GLY A 201 -19.81 1.58 -0.53
N PHE A 202 -18.83 0.71 -0.75
CA PHE A 202 -18.22 0.48 -2.06
C PHE A 202 -19.23 -0.09 -3.06
N LEU A 203 -19.97 -1.16 -2.69
CA LEU A 203 -20.93 -1.81 -3.59
C LEU A 203 -22.07 -0.90 -4.04
N LEU A 204 -22.48 0.06 -3.19
CA LEU A 204 -23.52 1.02 -3.52
C LEU A 204 -23.07 2.09 -4.53
N VAL A 205 -21.78 2.42 -4.56
CA VAL A 205 -21.26 3.52 -5.40
C VAL A 205 -20.44 3.04 -6.60
N VAL A 206 -19.99 1.77 -6.60
CA VAL A 206 -19.11 1.26 -7.64
C VAL A 206 -19.78 1.27 -9.01
N ALA A 207 -19.14 1.91 -9.98
CA ALA A 207 -19.52 1.91 -11.37
C ALA A 207 -18.29 1.63 -12.23
N GLU A 208 -18.47 1.13 -13.43
CA GLU A 208 -17.41 0.78 -14.38
C GLU A 208 -17.67 1.47 -15.71
N LYS A 209 -16.61 1.97 -16.33
CA LYS A 209 -16.65 2.43 -17.72
C LYS A 209 -16.20 1.31 -18.66
N PRO A 210 -16.63 1.31 -19.95
CA PRO A 210 -16.10 0.41 -20.95
C PRO A 210 -14.58 0.53 -21.03
N LYS A 211 -13.90 -0.63 -21.06
CA LYS A 211 -12.44 -0.73 -20.95
C LYS A 211 -11.65 0.04 -21.99
N GLN A 212 -10.59 0.75 -21.54
CA GLN A 212 -9.38 0.94 -22.32
C GLN A 212 -8.41 -0.19 -21.93
N GLN A 213 -7.98 -0.99 -22.93
CA GLN A 213 -7.03 -2.09 -22.72
C GLN A 213 -5.63 -1.55 -22.44
N ASP A 214 -5.21 -1.54 -21.18
CA ASP A 214 -3.81 -1.48 -20.83
C ASP A 214 -3.30 -2.91 -20.56
N SER A 215 -2.13 -3.23 -21.12
CA SER A 215 -1.59 -4.59 -21.15
C SER A 215 -1.09 -5.03 -19.76
N ALA A 216 -1.55 -6.18 -19.28
CA ALA A 216 -1.04 -6.82 -18.08
C ALA A 216 0.47 -7.10 -18.17
N ILE A 217 1.15 -6.97 -17.04
CA ILE A 217 2.61 -7.17 -16.95
C ILE A 217 2.93 -8.66 -17.05
N SER A 218 3.81 -9.03 -17.99
CA SER A 218 4.33 -10.40 -18.10
C SER A 218 5.63 -10.58 -17.30
N LEU A 219 5.90 -11.82 -16.85
CA LEU A 219 7.16 -12.15 -16.18
C LEU A 219 8.39 -11.85 -17.06
N HIS A 220 8.27 -12.08 -18.37
CA HIS A 220 9.36 -11.81 -19.33
C HIS A 220 9.71 -10.31 -19.41
N GLU A 221 8.71 -9.44 -19.28
CA GLU A 221 8.93 -7.99 -19.28
C GLU A 221 9.61 -7.52 -17.97
N ILE A 222 9.26 -8.13 -16.83
CA ILE A 222 9.97 -7.89 -15.56
C ILE A 222 11.43 -8.32 -15.68
N GLU A 223 11.71 -9.49 -16.26
CA GLU A 223 13.08 -9.96 -16.49
C GLU A 223 13.90 -8.99 -17.34
N SER A 224 13.30 -8.40 -18.38
CA SER A 224 13.97 -7.38 -19.21
C SER A 224 14.34 -6.13 -18.40
N LEU A 225 13.48 -5.71 -17.46
CA LEU A 225 13.73 -4.57 -16.58
C LEU A 225 14.84 -4.87 -15.56
N LEU A 226 14.94 -6.11 -15.07
CA LEU A 226 16.01 -6.55 -14.15
C LEU A 226 17.42 -6.46 -14.77
N LYS A 227 17.54 -6.48 -16.08
CA LYS A 227 18.82 -6.27 -16.78
C LYS A 227 19.32 -4.83 -16.67
N ASN A 228 18.46 -3.88 -16.34
CA ASN A 228 18.83 -2.49 -16.10
C ASN A 228 19.46 -2.35 -14.70
N LYS A 229 20.79 -2.24 -14.62
CA LYS A 229 21.55 -2.14 -13.37
C LYS A 229 21.05 -1.02 -12.45
N ARG A 230 20.65 0.14 -13.02
CA ARG A 230 20.18 1.28 -12.23
C ARG A 230 18.83 0.99 -11.61
N LEU A 231 17.91 0.41 -12.38
CA LEU A 231 16.61 -0.03 -11.87
C LEU A 231 16.78 -1.11 -10.79
N TRP A 232 17.79 -1.97 -10.94
CA TRP A 232 18.10 -3.00 -9.95
C TRP A 232 18.50 -2.40 -8.60
N PHE A 233 19.38 -1.38 -8.57
CA PHE A 233 19.75 -0.67 -7.34
C PHE A 233 18.55 0.02 -6.68
N ILE A 234 17.66 0.63 -7.47
CA ILE A 234 16.45 1.26 -6.98
C ILE A 234 15.51 0.19 -6.38
N SER A 235 15.33 -0.94 -7.06
CA SER A 235 14.48 -2.04 -6.58
C SER A 235 15.00 -2.64 -5.27
N LEU A 236 16.32 -2.78 -5.12
CA LEU A 236 16.95 -3.26 -3.90
C LEU A 236 16.83 -2.24 -2.76
N ALA A 237 16.87 -0.93 -3.07
CA ALA A 237 16.62 0.11 -2.08
C ALA A 237 15.16 0.07 -1.59
N VAL A 238 14.19 -0.16 -2.48
CA VAL A 238 12.78 -0.36 -2.12
C VAL A 238 12.58 -1.64 -1.29
N PHE A 239 13.24 -2.73 -1.67
CA PHE A 239 13.25 -3.98 -0.92
C PHE A 239 13.67 -3.75 0.54
N ILE A 240 14.77 -3.03 0.75
CA ILE A 240 15.26 -2.72 2.10
C ILE A 240 14.33 -1.75 2.83
N ALA A 241 13.84 -0.70 2.17
CA ALA A 241 12.97 0.30 2.79
C ALA A 241 11.64 -0.31 3.27
N MET A 242 10.99 -1.12 2.43
CA MET A 242 9.77 -1.83 2.78
C MET A 242 10.04 -2.97 3.79
N GLY A 243 11.18 -3.64 3.65
CA GLY A 243 11.66 -4.59 4.64
C GLY A 243 11.82 -3.96 6.02
N TYR A 244 12.46 -2.81 6.10
CA TYR A 244 12.62 -2.05 7.33
C TYR A 244 11.26 -1.68 7.94
N PHE A 245 10.35 -1.10 7.14
CA PHE A 245 9.02 -0.72 7.61
C PHE A 245 8.25 -1.93 8.18
N ASN A 246 8.20 -3.04 7.43
CA ASN A 246 7.52 -4.25 7.88
C ASN A 246 8.21 -4.88 9.10
N GLY A 247 9.53 -4.97 9.10
CA GLY A 247 10.31 -5.49 10.23
C GLY A 247 10.07 -4.68 11.50
N LEU A 248 10.13 -3.35 11.41
CA LEU A 248 9.88 -2.47 12.54
C LEU A 248 8.43 -2.60 13.02
N SER A 249 7.44 -2.51 12.13
CA SER A 249 6.02 -2.55 12.50
C SER A 249 5.61 -3.87 13.15
N ASN A 250 6.17 -5.01 12.69
CA ASN A 250 5.83 -6.33 13.24
C ASN A 250 6.56 -6.64 14.55
N TRP A 251 7.78 -6.12 14.75
CA TRP A 251 8.60 -6.52 15.89
C TRP A 251 8.84 -5.41 16.92
N ILE A 252 8.26 -4.20 16.71
CA ILE A 252 8.48 -3.07 17.62
C ILE A 252 8.00 -3.37 19.04
N ALA A 253 6.80 -3.94 19.23
CA ALA A 253 6.27 -4.26 20.54
C ALA A 253 7.14 -5.28 21.29
N PRO A 254 7.51 -6.45 20.71
CA PRO A 254 8.44 -7.38 21.35
C PRO A 254 9.85 -6.80 21.62
N ILE A 255 10.35 -5.88 20.78
CA ILE A 255 11.66 -5.24 20.97
C ILE A 255 11.62 -4.27 22.13
N LEU A 256 10.51 -3.54 22.29
CA LEU A 256 10.35 -2.52 23.33
C LEU A 256 9.85 -3.09 24.68
N ALA A 257 9.20 -4.25 24.69
CA ALA A 257 8.66 -4.89 25.90
C ALA A 257 9.68 -5.02 27.07
N PRO A 258 10.98 -5.34 26.87
CA PRO A 258 11.98 -5.38 27.94
C PRO A 258 12.27 -4.02 28.59
N ARG A 259 11.70 -2.93 28.05
CA ARG A 259 11.84 -1.55 28.53
C ARG A 259 10.55 -1.05 29.17
N ASP A 260 9.65 -1.95 29.57
CA ASP A 260 8.34 -1.63 30.16
C ASP A 260 7.46 -0.75 29.26
N ILE A 261 7.63 -0.86 27.91
CA ILE A 261 6.77 -0.22 26.92
C ILE A 261 5.74 -1.26 26.48
N ASP A 262 4.47 -0.99 26.78
CA ASP A 262 3.34 -1.84 26.46
C ASP A 262 2.95 -1.82 24.96
N GLU A 263 2.09 -2.73 24.55
CA GLU A 263 1.63 -2.85 23.14
C GLU A 263 0.85 -1.62 22.68
N ALA A 264 0.08 -0.99 23.56
CA ALA A 264 -0.67 0.22 23.24
C ALA A 264 0.29 1.37 22.87
N THR A 265 1.31 1.58 23.70
CA THR A 265 2.38 2.57 23.46
C THR A 265 3.20 2.22 22.20
N ALA A 266 3.51 0.95 21.97
CA ALA A 266 4.19 0.50 20.74
C ALA A 266 3.31 0.75 19.49
N GLY A 267 1.99 0.58 19.60
CA GLY A 267 1.02 0.94 18.57
C GLY A 267 1.02 2.43 18.26
N ILE A 268 1.04 3.29 19.30
CA ILE A 268 1.15 4.76 19.15
C ILE A 268 2.47 5.13 18.44
N ILE A 269 3.59 4.52 18.84
CA ILE A 269 4.89 4.75 18.20
C ILE A 269 4.84 4.40 16.71
N THR A 270 4.24 3.25 16.36
CA THR A 270 4.07 2.83 14.96
C THR A 270 3.13 3.78 14.20
N ALA A 271 2.03 4.22 14.83
CA ALA A 271 1.13 5.19 14.23
C ALA A 271 1.82 6.54 13.97
N MET A 272 2.64 7.03 14.91
CA MET A 272 3.42 8.26 14.74
C MET A 272 4.41 8.15 13.57
N LEU A 273 5.05 6.99 13.39
CA LEU A 273 5.91 6.72 12.24
C LEU A 273 5.12 6.83 10.92
N ILE A 274 3.92 6.28 10.87
CA ILE A 274 3.08 6.32 9.66
C ILE A 274 2.58 7.75 9.40
N VAL A 275 2.11 8.47 10.43
CA VAL A 275 1.66 9.87 10.33
C VAL A 275 2.79 10.77 9.84
N GLY A 276 3.98 10.65 10.44
CA GLY A 276 5.17 11.32 9.95
C GLY A 276 5.45 10.99 8.49
N GLY A 277 5.33 9.72 8.13
CA GLY A 277 5.51 9.21 6.78
C GLY A 277 4.55 9.79 5.75
N ILE A 278 3.26 9.97 6.11
CA ILE A 278 2.27 10.62 5.25
C ILE A 278 2.71 12.06 4.92
N LEU A 279 3.08 12.83 5.93
CA LEU A 279 3.52 14.21 5.76
C LEU A 279 4.83 14.27 4.96
N GLY A 280 5.77 13.39 5.26
CA GLY A 280 7.03 13.28 4.54
C GLY A 280 6.83 12.92 3.07
N ALA A 281 5.97 11.92 2.78
CA ALA A 281 5.67 11.49 1.42
C ALA A 281 4.95 12.56 0.58
N LEU A 282 4.27 13.52 1.22
CA LEU A 282 3.69 14.69 0.53
C LEU A 282 4.70 15.81 0.33
N LEU A 283 5.45 16.17 1.37
CA LEU A 283 6.27 17.39 1.36
C LEU A 283 7.65 17.17 0.74
N ILE A 284 8.32 16.05 1.01
CA ILE A 284 9.69 15.80 0.54
C ILE A 284 9.76 15.65 -0.97
N PRO A 285 8.88 14.90 -1.67
CA PRO A 285 8.90 14.85 -3.13
C PRO A 285 8.69 16.22 -3.78
N LEU A 286 7.75 17.04 -3.26
CA LEU A 286 7.54 18.41 -3.75
C LEU A 286 8.82 19.25 -3.63
N LEU A 287 9.49 19.19 -2.48
CA LEU A 287 10.74 19.90 -2.27
C LEU A 287 11.88 19.35 -3.13
N SER A 288 11.92 18.03 -3.28
CA SER A 288 12.89 17.34 -4.14
C SER A 288 12.73 17.73 -5.62
N ASP A 289 11.49 17.81 -6.11
CA ASP A 289 11.17 18.20 -7.48
C ASP A 289 11.47 19.70 -7.71
N TYR A 290 11.17 20.55 -6.73
CA TYR A 290 11.52 21.97 -6.77
C TYR A 290 13.04 22.18 -6.84
N LEU A 291 13.81 21.46 -6.05
CA LEU A 291 15.27 21.55 -6.01
C LEU A 291 15.98 20.72 -7.09
N GLN A 292 15.27 19.82 -7.79
CA GLN A 292 15.80 18.87 -8.79
C GLN A 292 16.93 17.97 -8.24
N LYS A 293 16.86 17.60 -6.93
CA LYS A 293 17.93 16.89 -6.22
C LYS A 293 17.40 15.69 -5.44
N ARG A 294 16.82 14.70 -6.13
CA ARG A 294 16.23 13.49 -5.48
C ARG A 294 17.22 12.71 -4.62
N ARG A 295 18.47 12.59 -5.11
CA ARG A 295 19.52 11.84 -4.40
C ARG A 295 19.79 12.37 -3.00
N ILE A 296 19.82 13.69 -2.82
CA ILE A 296 20.11 14.31 -1.52
C ILE A 296 19.03 13.92 -0.51
N PHE A 297 17.74 13.97 -0.89
CA PHE A 297 16.64 13.61 -0.01
C PHE A 297 16.64 12.11 0.33
N LEU A 298 16.98 11.23 -0.63
CA LEU A 298 17.15 9.80 -0.36
C LEU A 298 18.31 9.54 0.59
N ILE A 299 19.44 10.24 0.46
CA ILE A 299 20.58 10.13 1.39
C ILE A 299 20.15 10.62 2.79
N LEU A 300 19.49 11.77 2.90
CA LEU A 300 18.98 12.28 4.17
C LEU A 300 18.02 11.29 4.83
N ALA A 301 17.09 10.71 4.06
CA ALA A 301 16.14 9.72 4.56
C ALA A 301 16.85 8.51 5.18
N THR A 302 17.87 7.98 4.51
CA THR A 302 18.60 6.81 5.01
C THR A 302 19.54 7.15 6.16
N LEU A 303 20.20 8.33 6.16
CA LEU A 303 21.04 8.77 7.27
C LEU A 303 20.24 9.03 8.54
N ILE A 304 19.09 9.70 8.43
CA ILE A 304 18.18 9.91 9.57
C ILE A 304 17.65 8.56 10.05
N GLY A 305 17.26 7.66 9.09
CA GLY A 305 16.88 6.29 9.41
C GLY A 305 17.95 5.56 10.24
N ALA A 306 19.19 5.59 9.79
CA ALA A 306 20.30 4.94 10.48
C ALA A 306 20.58 5.54 11.86
N SER A 307 20.53 6.88 12.00
CA SER A 307 20.83 7.58 13.25
C SER A 307 19.67 7.53 14.26
N ALA A 308 18.43 7.55 13.82
CA ALA A 308 17.25 7.58 14.70
C ALA A 308 16.80 6.18 15.18
N THR A 309 17.10 5.11 14.43
CA THR A 309 16.65 3.76 14.76
C THR A 309 17.22 3.28 16.11
N TYR A 310 18.51 3.48 16.35
CA TYR A 310 19.13 3.04 17.59
C TYR A 310 18.57 3.76 18.83
N PRO A 311 18.48 5.10 18.88
CA PRO A 311 17.83 5.79 19.99
C PRO A 311 16.38 5.39 20.18
N LEU A 312 15.61 5.26 19.11
CA LEU A 312 14.21 4.85 19.15
C LEU A 312 14.04 3.49 19.87
N LEU A 313 14.85 2.51 19.49
CA LEU A 313 14.70 1.15 19.99
C LEU A 313 15.32 0.94 21.38
N TYR A 314 16.38 1.68 21.74
CA TYR A 314 17.20 1.33 22.90
C TYR A 314 17.40 2.43 23.95
N LEU A 315 17.24 3.71 23.60
CA LEU A 315 17.63 4.80 24.49
C LEU A 315 16.45 5.65 25.00
N THR A 316 15.44 5.92 24.17
CA THR A 316 14.41 6.91 24.46
C THR A 316 13.11 6.29 24.94
N THR A 317 12.36 7.04 25.77
CA THR A 317 11.03 6.69 26.27
C THR A 317 10.10 7.91 26.17
N GLY A 318 8.80 7.70 26.33
CA GLY A 318 7.81 8.76 26.37
C GLY A 318 7.77 9.62 25.10
N MET A 319 7.61 10.93 25.27
CA MET A 319 7.45 11.89 24.18
C MET A 319 8.64 11.89 23.21
N THR A 320 9.86 11.68 23.68
CA THR A 320 11.07 11.63 22.82
C THR A 320 11.00 10.48 21.84
N THR A 321 10.51 9.31 22.26
CA THR A 321 10.33 8.15 21.38
C THR A 321 9.26 8.42 20.31
N LEU A 322 8.16 9.09 20.67
CA LEU A 322 7.11 9.47 19.72
C LEU A 322 7.62 10.47 18.67
N LEU A 323 8.37 11.49 19.10
CA LEU A 323 8.98 12.47 18.19
C LEU A 323 10.02 11.84 17.27
N LEU A 324 10.86 10.95 17.78
CA LEU A 324 11.83 10.22 16.96
C LEU A 324 11.13 9.31 15.94
N SER A 325 10.06 8.63 16.35
CA SER A 325 9.26 7.80 15.45
C SER A 325 8.63 8.63 14.33
N PHE A 326 8.05 9.79 14.67
CA PHE A 326 7.50 10.72 13.69
C PHE A 326 8.57 11.22 12.69
N ILE A 327 9.73 11.67 13.20
CA ILE A 327 10.83 12.14 12.36
C ILE A 327 11.36 11.01 11.48
N LEU A 328 11.52 9.81 12.03
CA LEU A 328 11.95 8.63 11.29
C LEU A 328 10.97 8.33 10.15
N GLY A 329 9.68 8.32 10.44
CA GLY A 329 8.64 8.13 9.44
C GLY A 329 8.65 9.19 8.36
N PHE A 330 8.73 10.48 8.76
CA PHE A 330 8.74 11.62 7.85
C PHE A 330 9.81 11.52 6.76
N PHE A 331 11.00 11.10 7.12
CA PHE A 331 12.10 10.95 6.15
C PHE A 331 12.09 9.59 5.46
N LEU A 332 11.88 8.50 6.18
CA LEU A 332 12.02 7.14 5.65
C LEU A 332 10.92 6.81 4.63
N LEU A 333 9.64 7.05 4.99
CA LEU A 333 8.54 6.72 4.08
C LEU A 333 8.47 7.66 2.87
N ALA A 334 8.97 8.89 3.00
CA ALA A 334 9.16 9.79 1.85
C ALA A 334 10.15 9.23 0.81
N GLY A 335 11.05 8.36 1.20
CA GLY A 335 11.96 7.67 0.28
C GLY A 335 11.24 6.82 -0.76
N TYR A 336 10.07 6.25 -0.43
CA TYR A 336 9.34 5.38 -1.34
C TYR A 336 8.84 6.09 -2.62
N PRO A 337 8.08 7.21 -2.56
CA PRO A 337 7.71 7.94 -3.77
C PRO A 337 8.90 8.50 -4.53
N LEU A 338 9.99 8.89 -3.84
CA LEU A 338 11.22 9.32 -4.51
C LEU A 338 11.89 8.18 -5.29
N LEU A 339 11.88 6.95 -4.76
CA LEU A 339 12.42 5.77 -5.46
C LEU A 339 11.54 5.38 -6.64
N ILE A 340 10.20 5.49 -6.54
CA ILE A 340 9.28 5.32 -7.67
C ILE A 340 9.63 6.32 -8.78
N ALA A 341 9.70 7.60 -8.47
CA ALA A 341 10.03 8.62 -9.44
C ALA A 341 11.43 8.43 -10.06
N ALA A 342 12.42 7.98 -9.27
CA ALA A 342 13.74 7.64 -9.79
C ALA A 342 13.72 6.42 -10.72
N ALA A 343 12.82 5.45 -10.49
CA ALA A 343 12.65 4.30 -11.37
C ALA A 343 12.01 4.71 -12.71
N GLU A 344 10.94 5.51 -12.67
CA GLU A 344 10.30 6.06 -13.87
C GLU A 344 11.29 6.86 -14.73
N ASP A 345 12.17 7.64 -14.11
CA ASP A 345 13.23 8.36 -14.80
C ASP A 345 14.31 7.47 -15.45
N THR A 346 14.34 6.21 -15.11
CA THR A 346 15.37 5.25 -15.54
C THR A 346 14.92 4.40 -16.72
N VAL A 347 13.63 4.39 -17.03
CA VAL A 347 13.02 3.60 -18.10
C VAL A 347 12.28 4.50 -19.10
N HIS A 348 11.90 3.93 -20.25
CA HIS A 348 11.02 4.63 -21.19
C HIS A 348 9.59 4.77 -20.61
N ALA A 349 8.88 5.81 -21.01
CA ALA A 349 7.53 6.10 -20.53
C ALA A 349 6.56 4.89 -20.67
N SER A 350 6.69 4.10 -21.74
CA SER A 350 5.92 2.87 -21.97
C SER A 350 6.20 1.74 -20.96
N GLN A 351 7.32 1.82 -20.24
CA GLN A 351 7.76 0.83 -19.25
C GLN A 351 7.60 1.31 -17.81
N ALA A 352 7.21 2.58 -17.60
CA ALA A 352 7.14 3.18 -16.27
C ALA A 352 6.22 2.39 -15.31
N ALA A 353 5.01 2.05 -15.75
CA ALA A 353 4.08 1.26 -14.94
C ALA A 353 4.64 -0.12 -14.55
N LYS A 354 5.37 -0.76 -15.48
CA LYS A 354 6.00 -2.07 -15.25
C LYS A 354 7.14 -1.96 -14.24
N ALA A 355 7.94 -0.89 -14.32
CA ALA A 355 9.00 -0.62 -13.34
C ALA A 355 8.41 -0.40 -11.93
N VAL A 356 7.32 0.37 -11.80
CA VAL A 356 6.64 0.57 -10.51
C VAL A 356 6.10 -0.75 -9.94
N ALA A 357 5.48 -1.60 -10.77
CA ALA A 357 4.99 -2.90 -10.35
C ALA A 357 6.13 -3.82 -9.86
N MET A 358 7.28 -3.80 -10.54
CA MET A 358 8.48 -4.51 -10.09
C MET A 358 8.96 -4.00 -8.73
N LEU A 359 8.96 -2.68 -8.51
CA LEU A 359 9.31 -2.09 -7.22
C LEU A 359 8.34 -2.52 -6.12
N MET A 360 7.04 -2.54 -6.38
CA MET A 360 6.02 -3.02 -5.43
C MET A 360 6.24 -4.47 -5.06
N MET A 361 6.52 -5.33 -6.03
CA MET A 361 6.82 -6.75 -5.79
C MET A 361 8.09 -6.92 -4.95
N MET A 362 9.17 -6.20 -5.27
CA MET A 362 10.42 -6.23 -4.52
C MET A 362 10.25 -5.67 -3.11
N GLY A 363 9.43 -4.64 -2.92
CA GLY A 363 9.11 -4.10 -1.60
C GLY A 363 8.39 -5.11 -0.70
N ASN A 364 7.38 -5.79 -1.23
CA ASN A 364 6.67 -6.85 -0.48
C ASN A 364 7.59 -8.03 -0.15
N LEU A 365 8.43 -8.46 -1.10
CA LEU A 365 9.43 -9.50 -0.87
C LEU A 365 10.42 -9.07 0.24
N GLY A 366 10.86 -7.82 0.24
CA GLY A 366 11.69 -7.24 1.30
C GLY A 366 11.01 -7.30 2.66
N GLY A 367 9.70 -6.98 2.70
CA GLY A 367 8.88 -7.10 3.91
C GLY A 367 8.90 -8.51 4.50
N VAL A 368 8.67 -9.52 3.67
CA VAL A 368 8.70 -10.94 4.09
C VAL A 368 10.08 -11.33 4.62
N ILE A 369 11.12 -11.06 3.83
CA ILE A 369 12.48 -11.50 4.16
C ILE A 369 12.98 -10.82 5.44
N MET A 370 12.72 -9.52 5.62
CA MET A 370 13.15 -8.80 6.81
C MET A 370 12.51 -9.34 8.09
N VAL A 371 11.19 -9.57 8.06
CA VAL A 371 10.46 -10.11 9.22
C VAL A 371 10.98 -11.50 9.59
N LEU A 372 11.20 -12.37 8.60
CA LEU A 372 11.77 -13.71 8.81
C LEU A 372 13.23 -13.67 9.27
N LEU A 373 14.04 -12.76 8.74
CA LEU A 373 15.43 -12.58 9.16
C LEU A 373 15.50 -12.16 10.64
N MET A 374 14.68 -11.18 11.06
CA MET A 374 14.62 -10.76 12.46
C MET A 374 14.14 -11.89 13.37
N GLN A 375 13.15 -12.67 12.95
CA GLN A 375 12.72 -13.87 13.67
C GLN A 375 13.85 -14.91 13.79
N GLY A 376 14.61 -15.12 12.71
CA GLY A 376 15.78 -16.02 12.72
C GLY A 376 16.86 -15.59 13.70
N VAL A 377 17.19 -14.27 13.72
CA VAL A 377 18.15 -13.71 14.69
C VAL A 377 17.64 -13.89 16.13
N LYS A 378 16.34 -13.67 16.38
CA LYS A 378 15.73 -13.97 17.68
C LYS A 378 15.86 -15.44 18.07
N GLY A 379 15.64 -16.36 17.10
CA GLY A 379 15.77 -17.81 17.32
C GLY A 379 17.20 -18.21 17.72
N LEU A 380 18.20 -17.61 17.08
CA LEU A 380 19.62 -17.89 17.34
C LEU A 380 20.13 -17.25 18.65
N THR A 381 19.66 -16.05 18.99
CA THR A 381 20.20 -15.27 20.11
C THR A 381 19.38 -15.40 21.41
N GLY A 382 18.18 -15.93 21.32
CA GLY A 382 17.24 -15.98 22.43
C GLY A 382 16.65 -14.63 22.86
N SER A 383 17.09 -13.50 22.27
CA SER A 383 16.73 -12.13 22.67
C SER A 383 16.22 -11.29 21.50
N TRP A 384 15.32 -10.34 21.77
CA TRP A 384 14.86 -9.36 20.78
C TRP A 384 15.83 -8.20 20.58
N THR A 385 16.71 -7.94 21.55
CA THR A 385 17.66 -6.81 21.47
C THR A 385 18.57 -6.88 20.22
N PRO A 386 19.14 -8.03 19.82
CA PRO A 386 19.96 -8.09 18.60
C PRO A 386 19.17 -7.87 17.31
N THR A 387 17.85 -8.07 17.30
CA THR A 387 17.04 -7.93 16.07
C THR A 387 16.96 -6.49 15.57
N GLY A 388 17.02 -5.52 16.47
CA GLY A 388 17.06 -4.10 16.08
C GLY A 388 18.34 -3.72 15.31
N TRP A 389 19.46 -4.41 15.53
CA TRP A 389 20.67 -4.21 14.73
C TRP A 389 20.49 -4.62 13.27
N VAL A 390 19.62 -5.59 12.99
CA VAL A 390 19.27 -5.96 11.61
C VAL A 390 18.68 -4.76 10.86
N LEU A 391 17.82 -4.00 11.53
CA LEU A 391 17.21 -2.78 10.94
C LEU A 391 18.28 -1.69 10.72
N ILE A 392 19.17 -1.48 11.68
CA ILE A 392 20.24 -0.48 11.57
C ILE A 392 21.18 -0.81 10.41
N ILE A 393 21.60 -2.08 10.30
CA ILE A 393 22.46 -2.56 9.21
C ILE A 393 21.74 -2.43 7.88
N ALA A 394 20.45 -2.78 7.83
CA ALA A 394 19.65 -2.67 6.60
C ALA A 394 19.58 -1.22 6.10
N VAL A 395 19.35 -0.23 6.98
CA VAL A 395 19.32 1.17 6.58
C VAL A 395 20.72 1.67 6.16
N ALA A 396 21.77 1.24 6.84
CA ALA A 396 23.15 1.55 6.44
C ALA A 396 23.46 1.00 5.02
N LEU A 397 23.00 -0.23 4.72
CA LEU A 397 23.11 -0.80 3.38
C LEU A 397 22.27 -0.03 2.35
N ALA A 398 21.04 0.40 2.72
CA ALA A 398 20.21 1.25 1.86
C ALA A 398 20.92 2.57 1.53
N THR A 399 21.63 3.18 2.49
CA THR A 399 22.44 4.39 2.25
C THR A 399 23.50 4.14 1.16
N PHE A 400 24.21 3.02 1.25
CA PHE A 400 25.19 2.65 0.22
C PHE A 400 24.57 2.49 -1.18
N LEU A 401 23.38 1.87 -1.27
CA LEU A 401 22.66 1.71 -2.53
C LEU A 401 22.20 3.06 -3.09
N VAL A 402 21.67 3.93 -2.25
CA VAL A 402 21.20 5.27 -2.62
C VAL A 402 22.35 6.13 -3.16
N LEU A 403 23.56 5.98 -2.65
CA LEU A 403 24.76 6.67 -3.18
C LEU A 403 25.07 6.29 -4.63
N LYS A 404 24.62 5.14 -5.12
CA LYS A 404 24.75 4.71 -6.52
C LYS A 404 23.66 5.26 -7.44
N ILE A 405 22.56 5.79 -6.90
CA ILE A 405 21.50 6.44 -7.66
C ILE A 405 21.96 7.84 -8.07
N LYS A 406 21.89 8.16 -9.35
CA LYS A 406 22.26 9.49 -9.89
C LYS A 406 21.01 10.28 -10.21
N ASP A 407 21.02 11.57 -9.93
CA ASP A 407 19.96 12.47 -10.42
C ASP A 407 19.99 12.54 -11.95
N LYS A 408 18.83 12.81 -12.57
CA LYS A 408 18.79 13.20 -13.99
C LYS A 408 19.58 14.49 -14.17
N PRO A 409 20.37 14.65 -15.25
CA PRO A 409 20.89 15.96 -15.61
C PRO A 409 19.70 16.91 -15.82
N ALA A 410 19.73 18.07 -15.17
CA ALA A 410 18.72 19.10 -15.34
C ALA A 410 18.54 19.36 -16.85
N ILE A 411 17.32 19.19 -17.36
CA ILE A 411 16.98 19.60 -18.73
C ILE A 411 17.12 21.13 -18.72
N LYS A 412 18.24 21.63 -19.25
CA LYS A 412 18.36 23.06 -19.52
C LYS A 412 17.20 23.39 -20.45
N SER A 413 16.22 24.14 -19.94
CA SER A 413 15.16 24.71 -20.76
C SER A 413 15.80 25.58 -21.81
N THR A 414 16.01 25.06 -23.00
CA THR A 414 16.30 25.83 -24.20
C THR A 414 15.03 26.47 -24.73
N VAL A 415 14.37 27.25 -23.88
CA VAL A 415 13.44 28.26 -24.35
C VAL A 415 14.34 29.41 -24.75
N LYS A 416 14.80 29.43 -26.01
CA LYS A 416 15.29 30.67 -26.66
C LYS A 416 14.12 31.66 -26.55
N PRO A 417 14.33 32.87 -26.00
CA PRO A 417 13.36 33.92 -26.17
C PRO A 417 13.23 34.16 -27.69
N SER A 418 11.99 34.02 -28.18
CA SER A 418 11.68 34.41 -29.56
C SER A 418 11.90 35.92 -29.67
N SER A 419 13.08 36.29 -30.16
CA SER A 419 13.35 37.62 -30.69
C SER A 419 12.62 37.72 -32.03
N ASN A 420 11.38 38.14 -32.01
CA ASN A 420 10.72 38.73 -33.17
C ASN A 420 9.56 39.60 -32.63
N VAL A 421 9.92 40.84 -32.32
CA VAL A 421 9.01 41.96 -32.41
C VAL A 421 9.82 43.04 -33.15
N VAL A 422 9.55 43.19 -34.42
CA VAL A 422 9.67 44.43 -35.15
C VAL A 422 8.36 44.61 -35.89
#